data_ad1f6515631ee9ae07bdc50bc2e20e93
#
_entry.id   ad1f6515631ee9ae07bdc50bc2e20e93
#
_cell.length_a   1.000
_cell.length_b   1.000
_cell.length_c   1.000
_cell.angle_alpha   90.00
_cell.angle_beta   90.00
_cell.angle_gamma   90.00
#
_symmetry.space_group_name_H-M   'P 1'
#
loop_
_entity.id
_entity.type
_entity.pdbx_description
1 polymer ?
#
loop_
_entity_poly.entity_id
_entity_poly.type
_entity_poly.pdbx_seq_one_letter_code
_entity_poly.pdbx_strand_id
1 'polypeptide(L)'
;MHASGTFINKHKEENKMSNTTDLKLNSLLIHGGIDGDETTGAVNVPVYQTSTYKQDGLGRNRGWEYSRTGNPTRAALEKLIADLEQGQYGLAFASGLAAINTVLSLFKSGDKLIVSDNIYGGTFRILDNVFNNFNITYKIVDTSDLAAVEAAIDDDVKAIYIETPANPLLTITDIKAVSEIGRKYGKKIIVDNTFLTPYLQRPLTLGADIVIHSGTKYLGGHSDTISGFVVVNDKETADRLYYLQNAIGGVLAPWDSFLLIRGIKTLGVRMDRHVANAGRISEWLAGSGYVSKVYYPGLKTDPGYETNRKQADGAGAMISFVLDEKYDYKVFFEKLNLITLAESLGGVESLVCHPATMTHAAIPADIRKEVGIVDELIRLSVGIEDADDLIKDLEQAIKASAKEAI
;
A
#
# COMPACT_ATOMS: atom_id res chain seq x y z
N MET A 1 -24.54 30.78 -2.41
CA MET A 1 -25.06 30.64 -1.04
C MET A 1 -24.25 29.57 -0.36
N HIS A 2 -23.39 30.01 0.56
CA HIS A 2 -22.43 29.17 1.25
C HIS A 2 -23.13 28.32 2.32
N ALA A 3 -23.16 27.02 2.13
CA ALA A 3 -23.35 26.07 3.24
C ALA A 3 -21.99 25.43 3.51
N SER A 4 -21.14 26.15 4.26
CA SER A 4 -19.99 25.57 4.94
C SER A 4 -20.49 24.83 6.19
N GLY A 5 -21.14 23.68 5.98
CA GLY A 5 -21.45 22.74 7.03
C GLY A 5 -20.20 21.92 7.33
N THR A 6 -19.68 22.10 8.51
CA THR A 6 -18.60 21.27 9.12
C THR A 6 -19.04 19.80 9.11
N PHE A 7 -18.54 19.01 8.15
CA PHE A 7 -18.83 17.58 7.96
C PHE A 7 -18.06 16.66 8.90
N ILE A 8 -17.36 17.22 9.87
CA ILE A 8 -16.68 16.38 10.89
C ILE A 8 -17.62 16.18 12.06
N ASN A 9 -17.94 14.92 12.26
CA ASN A 9 -18.73 14.32 13.33
C ASN A 9 -18.85 15.15 14.62
N LYS A 10 -20.07 15.57 14.95
CA LYS A 10 -20.47 16.01 16.29
C LYS A 10 -20.44 14.87 17.34
N HIS A 11 -19.94 13.69 17.01
CA HIS A 11 -19.79 12.55 17.94
C HIS A 11 -18.54 12.59 18.83
N LYS A 12 -17.94 13.77 19.03
CA LYS A 12 -16.70 13.89 19.81
C LYS A 12 -16.84 14.14 21.30
N GLU A 13 -18.05 14.10 21.86
CA GLU A 13 -18.16 14.37 23.30
C GLU A 13 -19.15 13.43 23.98
N GLU A 14 -18.88 12.19 24.21
CA GLU A 14 -19.48 11.36 25.27
C GLU A 14 -19.34 9.84 25.08
N ASN A 15 -18.50 9.34 24.15
CA ASN A 15 -18.11 7.94 24.27
C ASN A 15 -16.79 7.86 25.04
N LYS A 16 -16.77 7.12 26.14
CA LYS A 16 -15.54 6.60 26.76
C LYS A 16 -14.83 5.74 25.71
N MET A 17 -14.09 6.41 24.80
CA MET A 17 -13.17 5.70 23.93
C MET A 17 -12.17 5.01 24.84
N SER A 18 -12.06 3.70 24.72
CA SER A 18 -10.97 2.96 25.34
C SER A 18 -9.67 3.73 25.04
N ASN A 19 -8.79 3.87 26.04
CA ASN A 19 -7.49 4.49 25.90
C ASN A 19 -6.61 3.60 24.98
N THR A 20 -6.93 3.55 23.67
CA THR A 20 -6.14 2.80 22.68
C THR A 20 -4.79 3.47 22.41
N THR A 21 -4.62 4.72 22.80
CA THR A 21 -3.38 5.50 22.62
C THR A 21 -2.15 4.89 23.30
N ASP A 22 -2.33 4.08 24.32
CA ASP A 22 -1.22 3.44 25.07
C ASP A 22 -0.99 1.97 24.67
N LEU A 23 -1.79 1.43 23.73
CA LEU A 23 -1.66 0.04 23.30
C LEU A 23 -0.45 -0.14 22.40
N LYS A 24 0.28 -1.25 22.62
CA LYS A 24 1.29 -1.72 21.65
C LYS A 24 0.62 -2.20 20.37
N LEU A 25 1.36 -2.16 19.28
CA LEU A 25 0.85 -2.40 17.93
C LEU A 25 0.02 -3.69 17.79
N ASN A 26 0.47 -4.83 18.32
CA ASN A 26 -0.27 -6.09 18.22
C ASN A 26 -1.62 -6.06 18.96
N SER A 27 -1.72 -5.33 20.07
CA SER A 27 -3.00 -5.10 20.76
C SER A 27 -3.88 -4.12 19.97
N LEU A 28 -3.27 -3.09 19.37
CA LEU A 28 -3.96 -2.10 18.55
C LEU A 28 -4.57 -2.73 17.29
N LEU A 29 -3.89 -3.68 16.63
CA LEU A 29 -4.43 -4.45 15.50
C LEU A 29 -5.76 -5.15 15.83
N ILE A 30 -5.93 -5.56 17.09
CA ILE A 30 -7.11 -6.32 17.54
C ILE A 30 -8.22 -5.40 18.02
N HIS A 31 -7.88 -4.33 18.73
CA HIS A 31 -8.82 -3.48 19.48
C HIS A 31 -8.99 -2.08 18.91
N GLY A 32 -8.09 -1.60 18.02
CA GLY A 32 -8.16 -0.24 17.47
C GLY A 32 -9.47 -0.02 16.70
N GLY A 33 -10.14 1.11 16.95
CA GLY A 33 -11.39 1.47 16.31
C GLY A 33 -12.59 0.56 16.65
N ILE A 34 -12.43 -0.40 17.59
CA ILE A 34 -13.42 -1.44 17.87
C ILE A 34 -13.78 -1.39 19.37
N ASP A 35 -14.87 -0.71 19.69
CA ASP A 35 -15.37 -0.60 21.07
C ASP A 35 -16.48 -1.64 21.41
N GLY A 36 -16.71 -2.62 20.49
CA GLY A 36 -17.86 -3.52 20.59
C GLY A 36 -19.16 -2.85 20.17
N ASP A 37 -20.28 -3.55 20.35
CA ASP A 37 -21.62 -3.00 20.10
C ASP A 37 -22.33 -2.72 21.43
N GLU A 38 -22.54 -1.45 21.75
CA GLU A 38 -23.20 -1.04 22.98
C GLU A 38 -24.63 -1.58 23.11
N THR A 39 -25.30 -1.85 21.98
CA THR A 39 -26.71 -2.31 21.99
C THR A 39 -26.81 -3.79 22.35
N THR A 40 -25.92 -4.62 21.86
CA THR A 40 -25.99 -6.09 22.00
C THR A 40 -24.88 -6.67 22.85
N GLY A 41 -23.79 -5.92 23.07
CA GLY A 41 -22.55 -6.41 23.68
C GLY A 41 -21.71 -7.28 22.74
N ALA A 42 -21.99 -7.27 21.42
CA ALA A 42 -21.20 -8.02 20.46
C ALA A 42 -19.74 -7.55 20.48
N VAL A 43 -18.79 -8.50 20.57
CA VAL A 43 -17.36 -8.22 20.62
C VAL A 43 -16.83 -7.68 19.29
N ASN A 44 -17.43 -8.09 18.17
CA ASN A 44 -17.05 -7.62 16.84
C ASN A 44 -17.94 -6.49 16.36
N VAL A 45 -17.44 -5.68 15.42
CA VAL A 45 -18.21 -4.58 14.81
C VAL A 45 -19.39 -5.16 14.02
N PRO A 46 -20.64 -4.70 14.23
CA PRO A 46 -21.78 -5.07 13.42
C PRO A 46 -21.62 -4.61 11.96
N VAL A 47 -22.15 -5.40 11.01
CA VAL A 47 -22.20 -5.02 9.60
C VAL A 47 -23.49 -4.26 9.31
N TYR A 48 -23.37 -2.96 9.12
CA TYR A 48 -24.51 -2.10 8.76
C TYR A 48 -24.69 -2.06 7.24
N GLN A 49 -25.25 -3.13 6.68
CA GLN A 49 -25.50 -3.28 5.25
C GLN A 49 -26.74 -2.48 4.84
N THR A 50 -26.61 -1.16 4.75
CA THR A 50 -27.68 -0.23 4.40
C THR A 50 -27.15 0.93 3.57
N SER A 51 -27.99 1.52 2.71
CA SER A 51 -27.68 2.73 1.96
C SER A 51 -28.11 4.01 2.72
N THR A 52 -29.18 3.96 3.54
CA THR A 52 -29.79 5.14 4.12
C THR A 52 -30.23 4.90 5.56
N TYR A 53 -30.40 5.99 6.31
CA TYR A 53 -30.74 5.96 7.74
C TYR A 53 -31.96 6.84 8.01
N LYS A 54 -32.83 6.37 8.92
CA LYS A 54 -34.01 7.12 9.37
C LYS A 54 -33.57 8.34 10.19
N GLN A 55 -34.20 9.47 9.89
CA GLN A 55 -34.09 10.69 10.70
C GLN A 55 -35.30 10.83 11.63
N ASP A 56 -35.08 11.37 12.81
CA ASP A 56 -36.15 11.60 13.81
C ASP A 56 -36.91 12.92 13.56
N GLY A 57 -36.58 13.65 12.52
CA GLY A 57 -37.17 14.89 12.01
C GLY A 57 -36.19 15.59 11.05
N LEU A 58 -36.61 16.66 10.38
CA LEU A 58 -35.77 17.42 9.47
C LEU A 58 -34.49 17.91 10.18
N GLY A 59 -33.32 17.50 9.67
CA GLY A 59 -32.02 17.82 10.23
C GLY A 59 -31.70 17.14 11.58
N ARG A 60 -32.50 16.16 12.03
CA ARG A 60 -32.27 15.39 13.27
C ARG A 60 -31.94 13.94 12.95
N ASN A 61 -30.73 13.70 12.45
CA ASN A 61 -30.18 12.35 12.28
C ASN A 61 -29.56 11.82 13.59
N ARG A 62 -29.30 10.50 13.62
CA ARG A 62 -28.63 9.82 14.72
C ARG A 62 -27.12 9.68 14.50
N GLY A 63 -26.52 10.61 13.75
CA GLY A 63 -25.12 10.62 13.35
C GLY A 63 -24.86 10.07 11.96
N TRP A 64 -25.83 9.39 11.37
CA TRP A 64 -25.75 8.77 10.06
C TRP A 64 -26.91 9.20 9.18
N GLU A 65 -26.65 9.43 7.89
CA GLU A 65 -27.65 9.88 6.92
C GLU A 65 -27.69 8.97 5.70
N TYR A 66 -26.52 8.69 5.13
CA TYR A 66 -26.35 7.93 3.91
C TYR A 66 -24.98 7.25 3.88
N SER A 67 -24.89 5.96 3.49
CA SER A 67 -23.67 5.17 3.62
C SER A 67 -22.51 5.65 2.75
N ARG A 68 -22.74 6.36 1.64
CA ARG A 68 -21.67 6.99 0.88
C ARG A 68 -20.98 8.08 1.72
N THR A 69 -21.72 8.87 2.44
CA THR A 69 -21.19 9.92 3.34
C THR A 69 -20.58 9.32 4.61
N GLY A 70 -21.27 8.35 5.24
CA GLY A 70 -20.79 7.69 6.46
C GLY A 70 -21.51 6.39 6.74
N ASN A 71 -20.77 5.38 7.22
CA ASN A 71 -21.32 4.09 7.61
C ASN A 71 -20.58 3.59 8.87
N PRO A 72 -21.29 3.08 9.91
CA PRO A 72 -20.66 2.69 11.17
C PRO A 72 -19.57 1.63 11.03
N THR A 73 -19.78 0.62 10.16
CA THR A 73 -18.78 -0.45 9.92
C THR A 73 -17.53 0.11 9.25
N ARG A 74 -17.71 0.97 8.23
CA ARG A 74 -16.57 1.63 7.57
C ARG A 74 -15.85 2.60 8.51
N ALA A 75 -16.57 3.35 9.33
CA ALA A 75 -15.98 4.29 10.27
C ALA A 75 -15.09 3.60 11.31
N ALA A 76 -15.47 2.40 11.78
CA ALA A 76 -14.62 1.59 12.66
C ALA A 76 -13.30 1.20 11.97
N LEU A 77 -13.36 0.81 10.69
CA LEU A 77 -12.17 0.51 9.90
C LEU A 77 -11.31 1.76 9.65
N GLU A 78 -11.93 2.89 9.31
CA GLU A 78 -11.26 4.19 9.09
C GLU A 78 -10.53 4.66 10.36
N LYS A 79 -11.13 4.46 11.53
CA LYS A 79 -10.48 4.72 12.81
C LYS A 79 -9.32 3.77 13.06
N LEU A 80 -9.51 2.46 12.83
CA LEU A 80 -8.46 1.46 13.01
C LEU A 80 -7.22 1.78 12.17
N ILE A 81 -7.37 2.08 10.88
CA ILE A 81 -6.22 2.35 10.01
C ILE A 81 -5.52 3.67 10.39
N ALA A 82 -6.27 4.69 10.84
CA ALA A 82 -5.69 5.92 11.35
C ALA A 82 -4.81 5.64 12.59
N ASP A 83 -5.32 4.87 13.55
CA ASP A 83 -4.58 4.52 14.76
C ASP A 83 -3.31 3.70 14.44
N LEU A 84 -3.38 2.77 13.50
CA LEU A 84 -2.24 1.93 13.10
C LEU A 84 -1.12 2.74 12.45
N GLU A 85 -1.45 3.73 11.61
CA GLU A 85 -0.49 4.65 11.01
C GLU A 85 -0.04 5.77 11.95
N GLN A 86 -0.56 5.82 13.19
CA GLN A 86 -0.39 6.91 14.13
C GLN A 86 -0.85 8.26 13.53
N GLY A 87 -1.92 8.20 12.74
CA GLY A 87 -2.57 9.34 12.13
C GLY A 87 -3.84 9.74 12.84
N GLN A 88 -4.37 10.92 12.50
CA GLN A 88 -5.60 11.45 13.11
C GLN A 88 -6.85 11.11 12.29
N TYR A 89 -6.72 11.02 10.97
CA TYR A 89 -7.85 10.86 10.05
C TYR A 89 -7.55 9.75 9.04
N GLY A 90 -8.42 8.74 9.00
CA GLY A 90 -8.38 7.64 8.05
C GLY A 90 -9.61 7.65 7.15
N LEU A 91 -9.44 7.26 5.89
CA LEU A 91 -10.49 7.11 4.90
C LEU A 91 -10.35 5.76 4.19
N ALA A 92 -11.46 5.06 3.98
CA ALA A 92 -11.49 3.76 3.30
C ALA A 92 -12.21 3.84 1.95
N PHE A 93 -11.57 3.29 0.92
CA PHE A 93 -11.96 3.36 -0.48
C PHE A 93 -12.19 1.99 -1.10
N ALA A 94 -12.99 1.93 -2.15
CA ALA A 94 -13.32 0.70 -2.90
C ALA A 94 -12.10 0.08 -3.62
N SER A 95 -10.98 0.77 -3.73
CA SER A 95 -9.71 0.25 -4.25
C SER A 95 -8.55 1.18 -3.89
N GLY A 96 -7.30 0.67 -3.99
CA GLY A 96 -6.10 1.51 -3.90
C GLY A 96 -6.10 2.63 -4.93
N LEU A 97 -6.54 2.36 -6.17
CA LEU A 97 -6.65 3.40 -7.20
C LEU A 97 -7.74 4.44 -6.89
N ALA A 98 -8.83 4.09 -6.22
CA ALA A 98 -9.81 5.06 -5.76
C ALA A 98 -9.23 5.99 -4.68
N ALA A 99 -8.38 5.46 -3.80
CA ALA A 99 -7.62 6.25 -2.83
C ALA A 99 -6.64 7.20 -3.53
N ILE A 100 -5.82 6.69 -4.45
CA ILE A 100 -4.86 7.47 -5.25
C ILE A 100 -5.59 8.57 -6.04
N ASN A 101 -6.68 8.23 -6.74
CA ASN A 101 -7.50 9.18 -7.49
C ASN A 101 -7.98 10.34 -6.60
N THR A 102 -8.44 10.02 -5.40
CA THR A 102 -8.92 11.03 -4.45
C THR A 102 -7.80 11.94 -3.96
N VAL A 103 -6.61 11.38 -3.68
CA VAL A 103 -5.42 12.17 -3.32
C VAL A 103 -4.97 13.05 -4.47
N LEU A 104 -4.89 12.53 -5.68
CA LEU A 104 -4.54 13.32 -6.88
C LEU A 104 -5.55 14.42 -7.17
N SER A 105 -6.82 14.25 -6.80
CA SER A 105 -7.87 15.29 -6.93
C SER A 105 -7.70 16.46 -5.92
N LEU A 106 -6.72 16.45 -5.05
CA LEU A 106 -6.31 17.60 -4.24
C LEU A 106 -5.61 18.68 -5.09
N PHE A 107 -5.00 18.28 -6.20
CA PHE A 107 -4.21 19.16 -7.07
C PHE A 107 -5.08 19.85 -8.11
N LYS A 108 -4.57 20.95 -8.67
CA LYS A 108 -5.26 21.82 -9.60
C LYS A 108 -4.54 21.82 -10.96
N SER A 109 -5.23 22.29 -11.99
CA SER A 109 -4.61 22.53 -13.29
C SER A 109 -3.39 23.43 -13.18
N GLY A 110 -2.27 22.98 -13.73
CA GLY A 110 -0.95 23.61 -13.65
C GLY A 110 -0.04 23.05 -12.55
N ASP A 111 -0.59 22.27 -11.60
CA ASP A 111 0.23 21.63 -10.58
C ASP A 111 1.03 20.47 -11.18
N LYS A 112 2.21 20.24 -10.61
CA LYS A 112 3.13 19.17 -10.98
C LYS A 112 3.48 18.31 -9.77
N LEU A 113 3.65 17.00 -9.98
CA LEU A 113 4.15 16.06 -8.98
C LEU A 113 5.51 15.52 -9.40
N ILE A 114 6.39 15.32 -8.43
CA ILE A 114 7.52 14.40 -8.58
C ILE A 114 7.02 13.00 -8.18
N VAL A 115 7.35 11.99 -8.95
CA VAL A 115 6.95 10.59 -8.66
C VAL A 115 8.17 9.68 -8.78
N SER A 116 8.23 8.64 -7.93
CA SER A 116 9.28 7.62 -8.00
C SER A 116 9.34 6.99 -9.39
N ASP A 117 10.52 6.65 -9.87
CA ASP A 117 10.76 6.02 -11.17
C ASP A 117 10.13 4.63 -11.30
N ASN A 118 10.04 3.89 -10.22
CA ASN A 118 9.43 2.57 -10.13
C ASN A 118 8.09 2.63 -9.37
N ILE A 119 7.13 3.45 -9.80
CA ILE A 119 5.81 3.49 -9.18
C ILE A 119 4.89 2.39 -9.74
N TYR A 120 3.89 2.02 -8.96
CA TYR A 120 2.86 1.08 -9.38
C TYR A 120 2.25 1.49 -10.74
N GLY A 121 2.18 0.53 -11.68
CA GLY A 121 1.69 0.79 -13.04
C GLY A 121 0.28 1.38 -13.12
N GLY A 122 -0.56 1.14 -12.09
CA GLY A 122 -1.86 1.79 -11.96
C GLY A 122 -1.76 3.27 -11.62
N THR A 123 -0.80 3.66 -10.77
CA THR A 123 -0.53 5.07 -10.44
C THR A 123 0.02 5.81 -11.66
N PHE A 124 0.95 5.21 -12.39
CA PHE A 124 1.44 5.75 -13.66
C PHE A 124 0.28 5.97 -14.64
N ARG A 125 -0.53 4.94 -14.86
CA ARG A 125 -1.65 4.99 -15.80
C ARG A 125 -2.69 6.07 -15.47
N ILE A 126 -3.03 6.27 -14.19
CA ILE A 126 -4.00 7.31 -13.81
C ILE A 126 -3.42 8.72 -13.95
N LEU A 127 -2.12 8.90 -13.65
CA LEU A 127 -1.43 10.18 -13.86
C LEU A 127 -1.37 10.52 -15.35
N ASP A 128 -0.91 9.58 -16.18
CA ASP A 128 -0.64 9.82 -17.60
C ASP A 128 -1.94 9.95 -18.43
N ASN A 129 -2.91 9.06 -18.22
CA ASN A 129 -4.10 9.00 -19.08
C ASN A 129 -5.35 9.69 -18.51
N VAL A 130 -5.32 10.12 -17.25
CA VAL A 130 -6.46 10.80 -16.62
C VAL A 130 -6.06 12.21 -16.18
N PHE A 131 -5.13 12.35 -15.23
CA PHE A 131 -4.80 13.64 -14.64
C PHE A 131 -4.02 14.57 -15.58
N ASN A 132 -3.20 14.01 -16.47
CA ASN A 132 -2.53 14.80 -17.51
C ASN A 132 -3.53 15.53 -18.42
N ASN A 133 -4.72 14.94 -18.68
CA ASN A 133 -5.81 15.60 -19.42
C ASN A 133 -6.41 16.79 -18.68
N PHE A 134 -6.23 16.90 -17.37
CA PHE A 134 -6.61 18.03 -16.54
C PHE A 134 -5.46 19.00 -16.29
N ASN A 135 -4.36 18.86 -17.05
CA ASN A 135 -3.14 19.65 -16.91
C ASN A 135 -2.51 19.55 -15.50
N ILE A 136 -2.63 18.38 -14.87
CA ILE A 136 -1.86 17.98 -13.68
C ILE A 136 -0.75 17.09 -14.20
N THR A 137 0.48 17.57 -14.15
CA THR A 137 1.63 16.93 -14.78
C THR A 137 2.51 16.23 -13.74
N TYR A 138 3.45 15.42 -14.21
CA TYR A 138 4.37 14.72 -13.31
C TYR A 138 5.78 14.63 -13.91
N LYS A 139 6.77 14.44 -13.04
CA LYS A 139 8.16 14.21 -13.38
C LYS A 139 8.63 12.94 -12.66
N ILE A 140 9.13 11.97 -13.42
CA ILE A 140 9.68 10.73 -12.90
C ILE A 140 11.10 10.99 -12.41
N VAL A 141 11.42 10.55 -11.20
CA VAL A 141 12.73 10.74 -10.55
C VAL A 141 13.08 9.50 -9.75
N ASP A 142 14.34 9.09 -9.78
CA ASP A 142 14.86 8.14 -8.80
C ASP A 142 14.83 8.79 -7.42
N THR A 143 13.84 8.43 -6.61
CA THR A 143 13.65 9.03 -5.27
C THR A 143 14.61 8.47 -4.22
N SER A 144 15.41 7.47 -4.55
CA SER A 144 16.55 7.04 -3.71
C SER A 144 17.74 8.00 -3.82
N ASP A 145 17.83 8.77 -4.91
CA ASP A 145 18.80 9.87 -5.08
C ASP A 145 18.21 11.20 -4.61
N LEU A 146 18.55 11.59 -3.40
CA LEU A 146 18.09 12.85 -2.79
C LEU A 146 18.50 14.10 -3.57
N ALA A 147 19.67 14.07 -4.24
CA ALA A 147 20.12 15.20 -5.06
C ALA A 147 19.26 15.33 -6.33
N ALA A 148 18.87 14.20 -6.93
CA ALA A 148 17.96 14.19 -8.07
C ALA A 148 16.56 14.69 -7.66
N VAL A 149 16.06 14.30 -6.48
CA VAL A 149 14.78 14.80 -5.94
C VAL A 149 14.83 16.31 -5.77
N GLU A 150 15.87 16.84 -5.11
CA GLU A 150 16.00 18.28 -4.86
C GLU A 150 16.14 19.08 -6.16
N ALA A 151 16.94 18.61 -7.11
CA ALA A 151 17.13 19.22 -8.41
C ALA A 151 15.85 19.21 -9.30
N ALA A 152 14.91 18.30 -9.03
CA ALA A 152 13.65 18.19 -9.77
C ALA A 152 12.59 19.20 -9.31
N ILE A 153 12.78 19.85 -8.15
CA ILE A 153 11.80 20.78 -7.59
C ILE A 153 11.83 22.11 -8.35
N ASP A 154 10.68 22.54 -8.82
CA ASP A 154 10.40 23.86 -9.39
C ASP A 154 9.15 24.47 -8.73
N ASP A 155 8.75 25.68 -9.17
CA ASP A 155 7.60 26.39 -8.59
C ASP A 155 6.27 25.70 -8.80
N ASP A 156 6.12 24.90 -9.88
CA ASP A 156 4.90 24.17 -10.21
C ASP A 156 4.78 22.87 -9.43
N VAL A 157 5.88 22.31 -8.95
CA VAL A 157 5.86 21.12 -8.10
C VAL A 157 5.13 21.41 -6.81
N LYS A 158 4.11 20.57 -6.47
CA LYS A 158 3.29 20.70 -5.26
C LYS A 158 3.47 19.52 -4.31
N ALA A 159 3.83 18.36 -4.86
CA ALA A 159 4.04 17.17 -4.03
C ALA A 159 5.13 16.25 -4.60
N ILE A 160 5.68 15.41 -3.72
CA ILE A 160 6.55 14.30 -4.04
C ILE A 160 5.80 13.03 -3.65
N TYR A 161 5.52 12.17 -4.62
CA TYR A 161 4.86 10.88 -4.44
C TYR A 161 5.89 9.76 -4.43
N ILE A 162 6.00 9.06 -3.33
CA ILE A 162 6.98 8.00 -3.09
C ILE A 162 6.25 6.66 -2.94
N GLU A 163 6.77 5.62 -3.58
CA GLU A 163 6.48 4.23 -3.27
C GLU A 163 7.76 3.59 -2.72
N THR A 164 7.72 3.06 -1.49
CA THR A 164 8.92 2.46 -0.87
C THR A 164 8.54 1.34 0.12
N PRO A 165 9.07 0.09 -0.09
CA PRO A 165 9.86 -0.37 -1.26
C PRO A 165 9.10 -0.25 -2.57
N ALA A 166 9.78 0.16 -3.65
CA ALA A 166 9.16 0.38 -4.96
C ALA A 166 8.97 -0.92 -5.75
N ASN A 167 7.89 -1.02 -6.52
CA ASN A 167 7.57 -2.21 -7.33
C ASN A 167 8.11 -2.04 -8.78
N PRO A 168 8.88 -3.01 -9.35
CA PRO A 168 9.14 -4.35 -8.83
C PRO A 168 10.53 -4.53 -8.20
N LEU A 169 11.42 -3.55 -8.29
CA LEU A 169 12.84 -3.70 -7.94
C LEU A 169 13.14 -3.46 -6.46
N LEU A 170 12.12 -3.15 -5.67
CA LEU A 170 12.18 -2.95 -4.22
C LEU A 170 13.16 -1.85 -3.77
N THR A 171 13.37 -0.85 -4.63
CA THR A 171 14.19 0.33 -4.32
C THR A 171 13.66 1.03 -3.07
N ILE A 172 14.57 1.41 -2.17
CA ILE A 172 14.24 2.09 -0.92
C ILE A 172 14.52 3.58 -1.03
N THR A 173 13.49 4.37 -0.75
CA THR A 173 13.60 5.83 -0.58
C THR A 173 13.69 6.16 0.92
N ASP A 174 14.60 7.04 1.32
CA ASP A 174 14.66 7.59 2.68
C ASP A 174 13.52 8.58 2.87
N ILE A 175 12.43 8.11 3.51
CA ILE A 175 11.21 8.91 3.72
C ILE A 175 11.51 10.17 4.53
N LYS A 176 12.34 10.06 5.58
CA LYS A 176 12.67 11.19 6.44
C LYS A 176 13.46 12.26 5.67
N ALA A 177 14.47 11.86 4.93
CA ALA A 177 15.28 12.78 4.15
C ALA A 177 14.46 13.49 3.06
N VAL A 178 13.62 12.77 2.32
CA VAL A 178 12.72 13.40 1.32
C VAL A 178 11.68 14.30 2.01
N SER A 179 11.18 13.94 3.20
CA SER A 179 10.26 14.80 3.97
C SER A 179 10.94 16.10 4.42
N GLU A 180 12.24 16.06 4.76
CA GLU A 180 13.02 17.26 5.07
C GLU A 180 13.19 18.16 3.84
N ILE A 181 13.44 17.59 2.66
CA ILE A 181 13.45 18.32 1.38
C ILE A 181 12.07 18.93 1.12
N GLY A 182 10.99 18.16 1.22
CA GLY A 182 9.62 18.66 1.04
C GLY A 182 9.31 19.86 1.95
N ARG A 183 9.67 19.75 3.22
CA ARG A 183 9.48 20.84 4.19
C ARG A 183 10.27 22.09 3.83
N LYS A 184 11.52 21.93 3.38
CA LYS A 184 12.40 23.03 2.95
C LYS A 184 11.77 23.83 1.79
N TYR A 185 11.11 23.16 0.86
CA TYR A 185 10.52 23.77 -0.33
C TYR A 185 8.99 23.93 -0.27
N GLY A 186 8.36 23.61 0.86
CA GLY A 186 6.91 23.70 1.03
C GLY A 186 6.12 22.74 0.14
N LYS A 187 6.66 21.54 -0.12
CA LYS A 187 6.05 20.50 -0.94
C LYS A 187 5.47 19.39 -0.07
N LYS A 188 4.28 18.88 -0.40
CA LYS A 188 3.66 17.76 0.32
C LYS A 188 4.37 16.45 -0.01
N ILE A 189 4.47 15.57 0.98
CA ILE A 189 5.03 14.22 0.83
C ILE A 189 3.90 13.21 0.93
N ILE A 190 3.73 12.43 -0.14
CA ILE A 190 2.75 11.35 -0.26
C ILE A 190 3.51 10.04 -0.34
N VAL A 191 3.19 9.10 0.53
CA VAL A 191 3.86 7.79 0.58
C VAL A 191 2.87 6.67 0.39
N ASP A 192 3.05 5.85 -0.62
CA ASP A 192 2.38 4.56 -0.75
C ASP A 192 3.14 3.52 0.10
N ASN A 193 2.53 3.11 1.21
CA ASN A 193 3.10 2.21 2.20
C ASN A 193 2.53 0.78 2.10
N THR A 194 2.03 0.41 0.93
CA THR A 194 1.32 -0.87 0.69
C THR A 194 2.17 -2.09 1.05
N PHE A 195 3.48 -2.09 0.71
CA PHE A 195 4.34 -3.28 0.87
C PHE A 195 4.77 -3.54 2.30
N LEU A 196 4.97 -2.50 3.10
CA LEU A 196 5.42 -2.65 4.49
C LEU A 196 4.27 -2.61 5.49
N THR A 197 3.14 -2.00 5.14
CA THR A 197 1.99 -1.82 6.04
C THR A 197 2.36 -0.99 7.29
N PRO A 198 1.39 -0.51 8.08
CA PRO A 198 1.72 0.16 9.33
C PRO A 198 2.36 -0.78 10.37
N TYR A 199 2.36 -2.09 10.12
CA TYR A 199 3.03 -3.05 10.98
C TYR A 199 4.55 -2.90 10.95
N LEU A 200 5.13 -2.68 9.76
CA LEU A 200 6.57 -2.56 9.60
C LEU A 200 7.06 -1.12 9.41
N GLN A 201 6.24 -0.22 8.86
CA GLN A 201 6.65 1.16 8.57
C GLN A 201 5.47 2.12 8.75
N ARG A 202 5.71 3.30 9.34
CA ARG A 202 4.72 4.34 9.59
C ARG A 202 5.20 5.68 9.06
N PRO A 203 4.97 5.98 7.77
CA PRO A 203 5.51 7.16 7.11
C PRO A 203 5.11 8.50 7.74
N LEU A 204 3.90 8.61 8.36
CA LEU A 204 3.51 9.83 9.06
C LEU A 204 4.49 10.19 10.18
N THR A 205 5.05 9.20 10.88
CA THR A 205 6.04 9.42 11.95
C THR A 205 7.41 9.81 11.41
N LEU A 206 7.66 9.61 10.11
CA LEU A 206 8.88 9.95 9.40
C LEU A 206 8.77 11.28 8.64
N GLY A 207 7.62 11.95 8.73
CA GLY A 207 7.40 13.29 8.19
C GLY A 207 6.57 13.35 6.91
N ALA A 208 5.99 12.25 6.45
CA ALA A 208 5.02 12.25 5.36
C ALA A 208 3.74 13.01 5.75
N ASP A 209 3.10 13.66 4.78
CA ASP A 209 1.83 14.37 4.96
C ASP A 209 0.63 13.47 4.70
N ILE A 210 0.75 12.56 3.74
CA ILE A 210 -0.33 11.67 3.29
C ILE A 210 0.26 10.27 3.12
N VAL A 211 -0.40 9.27 3.71
CA VAL A 211 -0.08 7.86 3.51
C VAL A 211 -1.21 7.18 2.77
N ILE A 212 -0.84 6.37 1.77
CA ILE A 212 -1.78 5.58 0.97
C ILE A 212 -1.48 4.09 1.17
N HIS A 213 -2.53 3.28 1.15
CA HIS A 213 -2.42 1.82 1.07
C HIS A 213 -3.39 1.24 0.05
N SER A 214 -2.95 0.23 -0.68
CA SER A 214 -3.86 -0.76 -1.21
C SER A 214 -4.19 -1.78 -0.12
N GLY A 215 -5.38 -1.67 0.47
CA GLY A 215 -5.83 -2.63 1.49
C GLY A 215 -6.10 -4.03 0.93
N THR A 216 -6.21 -4.16 -0.40
CA THR A 216 -6.28 -5.39 -1.17
C THR A 216 -5.14 -6.37 -0.86
N LYS A 217 -3.98 -5.83 -0.41
CA LYS A 217 -2.73 -6.57 -0.22
C LYS A 217 -2.62 -7.11 1.22
N TYR A 218 -1.49 -6.92 1.88
CA TYR A 218 -1.24 -7.45 3.23
C TYR A 218 -2.28 -7.08 4.29
N LEU A 219 -2.91 -5.89 4.19
CA LEU A 219 -3.94 -5.47 5.16
C LEU A 219 -5.16 -6.41 5.13
N GLY A 220 -5.69 -6.72 3.96
CA GLY A 220 -6.71 -7.75 3.77
C GLY A 220 -6.13 -9.15 3.96
N GLY A 221 -5.09 -9.47 3.21
CA GLY A 221 -4.24 -10.66 3.36
C GLY A 221 -4.86 -11.99 2.99
N HIS A 222 -6.08 -12.01 2.41
CA HIS A 222 -6.81 -13.26 2.13
C HIS A 222 -7.31 -13.34 0.67
N SER A 223 -6.84 -12.47 -0.21
CA SER A 223 -7.16 -12.45 -1.64
C SER A 223 -8.67 -12.40 -1.96
N ASP A 224 -9.47 -11.83 -1.04
CA ASP A 224 -10.95 -11.87 -1.04
C ASP A 224 -11.59 -10.49 -1.13
N THR A 225 -10.82 -9.38 -1.02
CA THR A 225 -11.33 -8.00 -1.07
C THR A 225 -10.45 -7.08 -1.89
N ILE A 226 -11.07 -6.06 -2.49
CA ILE A 226 -10.38 -4.92 -3.10
C ILE A 226 -10.70 -3.69 -2.27
N SER A 227 -9.65 -2.96 -1.84
CA SER A 227 -9.81 -1.79 -0.99
C SER A 227 -8.60 -0.85 -1.05
N GLY A 228 -8.77 0.37 -0.57
CA GLY A 228 -7.70 1.34 -0.42
C GLY A 228 -7.87 2.19 0.82
N PHE A 229 -6.80 2.80 1.28
CA PHE A 229 -6.82 3.70 2.44
C PHE A 229 -6.00 4.95 2.18
N VAL A 230 -6.43 6.04 2.83
CA VAL A 230 -5.64 7.26 2.98
C VAL A 230 -5.63 7.64 4.45
N VAL A 231 -4.45 7.99 4.98
CA VAL A 231 -4.30 8.48 6.36
C VAL A 231 -3.53 9.79 6.37
N VAL A 232 -4.02 10.76 7.15
CA VAL A 232 -3.43 12.10 7.28
C VAL A 232 -3.54 12.61 8.72
N ASN A 233 -2.72 13.62 9.05
CA ASN A 233 -2.77 14.33 10.33
C ASN A 233 -3.45 15.71 10.21
N ASP A 234 -3.34 16.35 9.07
CA ASP A 234 -3.85 17.70 8.84
C ASP A 234 -5.38 17.70 8.61
N LYS A 235 -6.08 18.48 9.44
CA LYS A 235 -7.53 18.57 9.39
C LYS A 235 -8.08 19.14 8.07
N GLU A 236 -7.44 20.17 7.53
CA GLU A 236 -7.88 20.81 6.27
C GLU A 236 -7.77 19.81 5.11
N THR A 237 -6.65 19.08 5.05
CA THR A 237 -6.45 18.01 4.07
C THR A 237 -7.48 16.90 4.27
N ALA A 238 -7.76 16.49 5.51
CA ALA A 238 -8.76 15.47 5.82
C ALA A 238 -10.16 15.90 5.37
N ASP A 239 -10.60 17.11 5.72
CA ASP A 239 -11.92 17.66 5.32
C ASP A 239 -12.07 17.67 3.79
N ARG A 240 -11.01 18.05 3.07
CA ARG A 240 -11.03 18.07 1.61
C ARG A 240 -11.07 16.65 1.03
N LEU A 241 -10.34 15.70 1.59
CA LEU A 241 -10.38 14.30 1.19
C LEU A 241 -11.75 13.66 1.45
N TYR A 242 -12.38 13.92 2.58
CA TYR A 242 -13.76 13.46 2.85
C TYR A 242 -14.77 14.03 1.85
N TYR A 243 -14.65 15.31 1.53
CA TYR A 243 -15.49 15.92 0.50
C TYR A 243 -15.30 15.23 -0.84
N LEU A 244 -14.06 15.00 -1.25
CA LEU A 244 -13.73 14.35 -2.53
C LEU A 244 -14.17 12.89 -2.55
N GLN A 245 -13.95 12.14 -1.47
CA GLN A 245 -14.41 10.75 -1.32
C GLN A 245 -15.93 10.65 -1.54
N ASN A 246 -16.69 11.54 -0.89
CA ASN A 246 -18.15 11.57 -1.01
C ASN A 246 -18.61 12.05 -2.42
N ALA A 247 -17.93 13.03 -3.01
CA ALA A 247 -18.28 13.60 -4.32
C ALA A 247 -17.97 12.63 -5.46
N ILE A 248 -16.79 11.96 -5.43
CA ILE A 248 -16.35 10.97 -6.42
C ILE A 248 -17.06 9.63 -6.23
N GLY A 249 -17.37 9.28 -4.97
CA GLY A 249 -18.14 8.08 -4.63
C GLY A 249 -17.34 6.80 -4.48
N GLY A 250 -16.00 6.86 -4.44
CA GLY A 250 -15.12 5.69 -4.34
C GLY A 250 -15.06 5.04 -2.94
N VAL A 251 -16.15 5.04 -2.19
CA VAL A 251 -16.23 4.55 -0.80
C VAL A 251 -16.22 3.03 -0.69
N LEU A 252 -15.61 2.50 0.36
CA LEU A 252 -15.63 1.07 0.66
C LEU A 252 -16.99 0.62 1.20
N ALA A 253 -17.47 -0.52 0.75
CA ALA A 253 -18.72 -1.14 1.20
C ALA A 253 -18.62 -1.68 2.64
N PRO A 254 -19.76 -1.81 3.37
CA PRO A 254 -19.74 -2.30 4.76
C PRO A 254 -19.22 -3.73 4.90
N TRP A 255 -19.58 -4.62 3.97
CA TRP A 255 -19.13 -6.01 4.00
C TRP A 255 -17.61 -6.12 3.81
N ASP A 256 -17.05 -5.42 2.81
CA ASP A 256 -15.61 -5.39 2.61
C ASP A 256 -14.89 -4.72 3.78
N SER A 257 -15.48 -3.69 4.38
CA SER A 257 -14.94 -3.07 5.61
C SER A 257 -14.83 -4.08 6.75
N PHE A 258 -15.84 -4.94 6.93
CA PHE A 258 -15.81 -6.00 7.94
C PHE A 258 -14.71 -7.04 7.65
N LEU A 259 -14.56 -7.48 6.40
CA LEU A 259 -13.50 -8.42 5.99
C LEU A 259 -12.11 -7.82 6.21
N LEU A 260 -11.92 -6.53 5.92
CA LEU A 260 -10.67 -5.83 6.19
C LEU A 260 -10.37 -5.74 7.69
N ILE A 261 -11.33 -5.39 8.53
CA ILE A 261 -11.17 -5.42 10.00
C ILE A 261 -10.72 -6.82 10.44
N ARG A 262 -11.36 -7.87 9.92
CA ARG A 262 -11.01 -9.25 10.23
C ARG A 262 -9.59 -9.61 9.77
N GLY A 263 -9.20 -9.18 8.56
CA GLY A 263 -7.84 -9.38 8.02
C GLY A 263 -6.77 -8.67 8.85
N ILE A 264 -7.01 -7.42 9.22
CA ILE A 264 -6.08 -6.60 10.01
C ILE A 264 -5.82 -7.22 11.39
N LYS A 265 -6.81 -7.84 12.01
CA LYS A 265 -6.64 -8.50 13.32
C LYS A 265 -5.55 -9.58 13.34
N THR A 266 -5.23 -10.16 12.20
CA THR A 266 -4.15 -11.16 12.06
C THR A 266 -2.91 -10.62 11.34
N LEU A 267 -2.86 -9.31 11.06
CA LEU A 267 -1.76 -8.73 10.31
C LEU A 267 -0.39 -9.01 10.96
N GLY A 268 -0.26 -8.83 12.28
CA GLY A 268 1.00 -9.02 12.97
C GLY A 268 1.56 -10.44 12.79
N VAL A 269 0.78 -11.46 13.13
CA VAL A 269 1.23 -12.87 13.01
C VAL A 269 1.47 -13.29 11.56
N ARG A 270 0.75 -12.69 10.59
CA ARG A 270 1.00 -12.93 9.17
C ARG A 270 2.30 -12.27 8.72
N MET A 271 2.49 -10.99 9.04
CA MET A 271 3.70 -10.27 8.64
C MET A 271 4.96 -10.88 9.25
N ASP A 272 4.94 -11.31 10.52
CA ASP A 272 6.07 -12.02 11.15
C ASP A 272 6.45 -13.27 10.34
N ARG A 273 5.46 -14.07 9.93
CA ARG A 273 5.70 -15.28 9.13
C ARG A 273 6.13 -14.94 7.70
N HIS A 274 5.49 -13.98 7.06
CA HIS A 274 5.85 -13.50 5.72
C HIS A 274 7.31 -13.05 5.65
N VAL A 275 7.72 -12.18 6.58
CA VAL A 275 9.09 -11.64 6.63
C VAL A 275 10.11 -12.73 6.92
N ALA A 276 9.82 -13.64 7.87
CA ALA A 276 10.70 -14.78 8.16
C ALA A 276 10.90 -15.69 6.94
N ASN A 277 9.82 -16.02 6.24
CA ASN A 277 9.88 -16.81 5.02
C ASN A 277 10.68 -16.10 3.91
N ALA A 278 10.40 -14.81 3.69
CA ALA A 278 11.10 -14.02 2.67
C ALA A 278 12.60 -13.91 2.95
N GLY A 279 13.00 -13.72 4.20
CA GLY A 279 14.41 -13.74 4.60
C GLY A 279 15.10 -15.04 4.21
N ARG A 280 14.52 -16.20 4.60
CA ARG A 280 15.07 -17.52 4.25
C ARG A 280 15.15 -17.76 2.75
N ILE A 281 14.09 -17.42 2.01
CA ILE A 281 14.03 -17.62 0.55
C ILE A 281 15.04 -16.71 -0.16
N SER A 282 15.16 -15.44 0.25
CA SER A 282 16.10 -14.50 -0.37
C SER A 282 17.56 -14.89 -0.14
N GLU A 283 17.91 -15.37 1.07
CA GLU A 283 19.24 -15.89 1.37
C GLU A 283 19.55 -17.15 0.54
N TRP A 284 18.58 -18.08 0.42
CA TRP A 284 18.73 -19.28 -0.39
C TRP A 284 18.91 -18.90 -1.88
N LEU A 285 18.09 -18.01 -2.43
CA LEU A 285 18.22 -17.54 -3.81
C LEU A 285 19.60 -16.94 -4.06
N ALA A 286 20.08 -16.05 -3.19
CA ALA A 286 21.37 -15.39 -3.31
C ALA A 286 22.56 -16.36 -3.29
N GLY A 287 22.43 -17.48 -2.58
CA GLY A 287 23.48 -18.52 -2.49
C GLY A 287 23.36 -19.67 -3.49
N SER A 288 22.26 -19.74 -4.24
CA SER A 288 21.91 -20.97 -5.00
C SER A 288 22.63 -21.14 -6.33
N GLY A 289 23.14 -20.05 -6.95
CA GLY A 289 23.68 -20.06 -8.32
C GLY A 289 22.61 -20.22 -9.40
N TYR A 290 21.34 -20.14 -9.05
CA TYR A 290 20.21 -20.21 -9.98
C TYR A 290 19.83 -18.84 -10.56
N VAL A 291 20.21 -17.76 -9.88
CA VAL A 291 19.84 -16.39 -10.19
C VAL A 291 21.07 -15.50 -10.32
N SER A 292 21.01 -14.55 -11.21
CA SER A 292 22.08 -13.56 -11.41
C SER A 292 21.97 -12.37 -10.43
N LYS A 293 20.76 -12.09 -9.94
CA LYS A 293 20.50 -11.00 -8.99
C LYS A 293 19.28 -11.27 -8.13
N VAL A 294 19.33 -10.85 -6.87
CA VAL A 294 18.20 -10.82 -5.94
C VAL A 294 18.01 -9.39 -5.46
N TYR A 295 16.78 -8.90 -5.49
CA TYR A 295 16.37 -7.63 -4.93
C TYR A 295 15.53 -7.94 -3.68
N TYR A 296 16.03 -7.59 -2.53
CA TYR A 296 15.34 -7.71 -1.25
C TYR A 296 16.02 -6.83 -0.20
N PRO A 297 15.32 -5.82 0.34
CA PRO A 297 15.91 -4.86 1.29
C PRO A 297 16.39 -5.48 2.62
N GLY A 298 16.08 -6.75 2.87
CA GLY A 298 16.58 -7.51 4.01
C GLY A 298 17.97 -8.13 3.81
N LEU A 299 18.49 -8.20 2.59
CA LEU A 299 19.85 -8.67 2.31
C LEU A 299 20.86 -7.55 2.55
N LYS A 300 21.96 -7.84 3.26
CA LYS A 300 23.03 -6.85 3.50
C LYS A 300 23.70 -6.34 2.22
N THR A 301 23.56 -7.07 1.13
CA THR A 301 24.08 -6.70 -0.21
C THR A 301 23.15 -5.78 -0.97
N ASP A 302 21.92 -5.58 -0.50
CA ASP A 302 20.96 -4.67 -1.12
C ASP A 302 21.34 -3.22 -0.83
N PRO A 303 21.36 -2.33 -1.83
CA PRO A 303 21.70 -0.92 -1.63
C PRO A 303 20.80 -0.20 -0.63
N GLY A 304 19.53 -0.61 -0.54
CA GLY A 304 18.53 -0.03 0.37
C GLY A 304 18.59 -0.57 1.80
N TYR A 305 19.41 -1.60 2.09
CA TYR A 305 19.41 -2.30 3.37
C TYR A 305 19.53 -1.38 4.59
N GLU A 306 20.52 -0.49 4.60
CA GLU A 306 20.75 0.40 5.75
C GLU A 306 19.64 1.45 5.93
N THR A 307 19.11 1.97 4.81
CA THR A 307 17.97 2.90 4.85
C THR A 307 16.72 2.21 5.35
N ASN A 308 16.40 1.03 4.81
CA ASN A 308 15.25 0.24 5.26
C ASN A 308 15.33 -0.06 6.76
N ARG A 309 16.47 -0.52 7.25
CA ARG A 309 16.70 -0.86 8.66
C ARG A 309 16.54 0.32 9.62
N LYS A 310 16.73 1.56 9.15
CA LYS A 310 16.56 2.78 9.96
C LYS A 310 15.12 3.24 10.05
N GLN A 311 14.31 2.98 9.03
CA GLN A 311 12.96 3.52 8.92
C GLN A 311 11.84 2.48 9.07
N ALA A 312 12.17 1.18 9.05
CA ALA A 312 11.19 0.09 9.10
C ALA A 312 11.62 -1.02 10.09
N ASP A 313 10.64 -1.68 10.68
CA ASP A 313 10.81 -2.80 11.61
C ASP A 313 11.03 -4.15 10.89
N GLY A 314 11.11 -4.14 9.55
CA GLY A 314 11.36 -5.31 8.71
C GLY A 314 11.49 -4.96 7.23
N ALA A 315 11.86 -5.95 6.41
CA ALA A 315 12.10 -5.74 4.98
C ALA A 315 10.90 -6.08 4.08
N GLY A 316 9.75 -6.43 4.68
CA GLY A 316 8.60 -6.91 3.94
C GLY A 316 8.77 -8.34 3.44
N ALA A 317 7.89 -8.76 2.54
CA ALA A 317 7.89 -10.13 2.01
C ALA A 317 7.75 -10.20 0.48
N MET A 318 8.09 -9.12 -0.19
CA MET A 318 8.29 -9.12 -1.64
C MET A 318 9.75 -9.41 -1.94
N ILE A 319 9.99 -10.31 -2.87
CA ILE A 319 11.31 -10.60 -3.42
C ILE A 319 11.21 -10.45 -4.93
N SER A 320 12.19 -9.79 -5.55
CA SER A 320 12.38 -9.89 -6.99
C SER A 320 13.75 -10.50 -7.29
N PHE A 321 13.82 -11.32 -8.32
CA PHE A 321 15.07 -11.94 -8.72
C PHE A 321 15.14 -12.13 -10.23
N VAL A 322 16.34 -12.14 -10.76
CA VAL A 322 16.62 -12.38 -12.18
C VAL A 322 17.15 -13.79 -12.33
N LEU A 323 16.43 -14.65 -13.06
CA LEU A 323 16.91 -15.99 -13.39
C LEU A 323 18.20 -15.89 -14.21
N ASP A 324 19.14 -16.80 -13.93
CA ASP A 324 20.34 -16.93 -14.76
C ASP A 324 19.95 -17.35 -16.19
N GLU A 325 20.66 -16.83 -17.19
CA GLU A 325 20.33 -16.99 -18.62
C GLU A 325 20.27 -18.46 -19.10
N LYS A 326 20.85 -19.39 -18.35
CA LYS A 326 20.76 -20.83 -18.62
C LYS A 326 19.40 -21.45 -18.34
N TYR A 327 18.48 -20.70 -17.73
CA TYR A 327 17.10 -21.14 -17.44
C TYR A 327 16.10 -20.39 -18.32
N ASP A 328 15.02 -21.08 -18.70
CA ASP A 328 13.91 -20.48 -19.44
C ASP A 328 12.83 -20.03 -18.45
N TYR A 329 12.65 -18.72 -18.31
CA TYR A 329 11.66 -18.15 -17.38
C TYR A 329 10.23 -18.57 -17.70
N LYS A 330 9.88 -18.83 -18.98
CA LYS A 330 8.53 -19.27 -19.35
C LYS A 330 8.27 -20.68 -18.85
N VAL A 331 9.23 -21.57 -19.05
CA VAL A 331 9.16 -22.95 -18.54
C VAL A 331 9.15 -22.95 -17.00
N PHE A 332 9.92 -22.09 -16.36
CA PHE A 332 9.90 -21.93 -14.91
C PHE A 332 8.47 -21.69 -14.39
N PHE A 333 7.74 -20.73 -14.94
CA PHE A 333 6.35 -20.45 -14.53
C PHE A 333 5.42 -21.64 -14.73
N GLU A 334 5.61 -22.45 -15.78
CA GLU A 334 4.81 -23.64 -16.08
C GLU A 334 5.10 -24.82 -15.14
N LYS A 335 6.25 -24.82 -14.48
CA LYS A 335 6.72 -25.93 -13.61
C LYS A 335 6.47 -25.71 -12.13
N LEU A 336 5.98 -24.55 -11.72
CA LEU A 336 5.57 -24.31 -10.34
C LEU A 336 4.35 -25.18 -9.99
N ASN A 337 4.35 -25.77 -8.79
CA ASN A 337 3.29 -26.64 -8.32
C ASN A 337 2.54 -26.08 -7.10
N LEU A 338 3.25 -25.38 -6.21
CA LEU A 338 2.71 -24.79 -4.99
C LEU A 338 2.50 -23.28 -5.14
N ILE A 339 3.49 -22.57 -5.67
CA ILE A 339 3.44 -21.14 -5.87
C ILE A 339 2.61 -20.81 -7.09
N THR A 340 1.59 -19.97 -6.92
CA THR A 340 0.63 -19.65 -7.98
C THR A 340 1.09 -18.49 -8.86
N LEU A 341 1.10 -18.67 -10.19
CA LEU A 341 1.26 -17.58 -11.14
C LEU A 341 -0.02 -16.76 -11.19
N ALA A 342 0.02 -15.55 -10.61
CA ALA A 342 -1.12 -14.64 -10.56
C ALA A 342 -0.67 -13.19 -10.39
N GLU A 343 -1.57 -12.26 -10.73
CA GLU A 343 -1.43 -10.87 -10.32
C GLU A 343 -1.76 -10.71 -8.83
N SER A 344 -1.42 -9.55 -8.27
CA SER A 344 -1.58 -9.23 -6.86
C SER A 344 -0.38 -9.67 -6.00
N LEU A 345 -0.54 -9.55 -4.69
CA LEU A 345 0.49 -9.85 -3.67
C LEU A 345 -0.11 -9.76 -2.26
N GLY A 346 0.63 -10.23 -1.27
CA GLY A 346 0.32 -9.98 0.15
C GLY A 346 -0.80 -10.83 0.71
N GLY A 347 -1.27 -11.83 -0.03
CA GLY A 347 -2.13 -12.89 0.47
C GLY A 347 -1.36 -13.89 1.33
N VAL A 348 -2.09 -14.73 2.08
CA VAL A 348 -1.50 -15.84 2.85
C VAL A 348 -0.81 -16.86 1.97
N GLU A 349 -1.25 -17.01 0.72
CA GLU A 349 -0.63 -17.83 -0.31
C GLU A 349 0.53 -17.10 -1.01
N SER A 350 1.53 -17.84 -1.44
CA SER A 350 2.62 -17.35 -2.26
C SER A 350 2.19 -17.16 -3.71
N LEU A 351 2.43 -15.95 -4.24
CA LEU A 351 2.14 -15.59 -5.62
C LEU A 351 3.40 -15.18 -6.36
N VAL A 352 3.51 -15.60 -7.60
CA VAL A 352 4.57 -15.17 -8.50
C VAL A 352 3.99 -14.45 -9.70
N CYS A 353 4.67 -13.42 -10.19
CA CYS A 353 4.29 -12.78 -11.45
C CYS A 353 5.53 -12.42 -12.28
N HIS A 354 5.29 -12.21 -13.58
CA HIS A 354 6.28 -11.74 -14.55
C HIS A 354 6.09 -10.24 -14.77
N PRO A 355 6.92 -9.35 -14.17
CA PRO A 355 6.71 -7.91 -14.26
C PRO A 355 6.61 -7.40 -15.71
N ALA A 356 7.47 -7.90 -16.61
CA ALA A 356 7.57 -7.42 -17.97
C ALA A 356 6.29 -7.63 -18.81
N THR A 357 5.52 -8.70 -18.57
CA THR A 357 4.30 -9.00 -19.35
C THR A 357 2.98 -8.84 -18.56
N MET A 358 3.05 -8.65 -17.23
CA MET A 358 1.87 -8.52 -16.38
C MET A 358 1.78 -7.10 -15.79
N THR A 359 2.50 -6.81 -14.72
CA THR A 359 2.32 -5.57 -13.95
C THR A 359 2.89 -4.32 -14.63
N HIS A 360 3.87 -4.45 -15.53
CA HIS A 360 4.57 -3.37 -16.24
C HIS A 360 4.48 -3.50 -17.77
N ALA A 361 3.55 -4.30 -18.28
CA ALA A 361 3.36 -4.54 -19.71
C ALA A 361 3.03 -3.25 -20.50
N ALA A 362 2.46 -2.25 -19.86
CA ALA A 362 2.15 -0.96 -20.49
C ALA A 362 3.38 -0.08 -20.75
N ILE A 363 4.53 -0.37 -20.13
CA ILE A 363 5.78 0.37 -20.32
C ILE A 363 6.52 -0.21 -21.54
N PRO A 364 7.00 0.63 -22.48
CA PRO A 364 7.80 0.17 -23.63
C PRO A 364 9.02 -0.66 -23.20
N ALA A 365 9.37 -1.68 -24.01
CA ALA A 365 10.39 -2.67 -23.63
C ALA A 365 11.81 -2.07 -23.47
N ASP A 366 12.14 -1.06 -24.25
CA ASP A 366 13.40 -0.30 -24.15
C ASP A 366 13.47 0.45 -22.81
N ILE A 367 12.42 1.15 -22.43
CA ILE A 367 12.33 1.86 -21.14
C ILE A 367 12.38 0.87 -19.98
N ARG A 368 11.66 -0.27 -20.07
CA ARG A 368 11.74 -1.30 -19.02
C ARG A 368 13.17 -1.79 -18.79
N LYS A 369 13.92 -2.03 -19.86
CA LYS A 369 15.31 -2.48 -19.77
C LYS A 369 16.23 -1.43 -19.14
N GLU A 370 16.03 -0.15 -19.46
CA GLU A 370 16.80 0.96 -18.86
C GLU A 370 16.61 1.03 -17.35
N VAL A 371 15.39 0.78 -16.85
CA VAL A 371 15.10 0.76 -15.42
C VAL A 371 15.33 -0.61 -14.75
N GLY A 372 15.91 -1.59 -15.48
CA GLY A 372 16.28 -2.90 -14.93
C GLY A 372 15.16 -3.95 -14.89
N ILE A 373 14.03 -3.71 -15.56
CA ILE A 373 12.93 -4.67 -15.70
C ILE A 373 13.19 -5.51 -16.96
N VAL A 374 14.06 -6.52 -16.82
CA VAL A 374 14.41 -7.48 -17.88
C VAL A 374 13.39 -8.62 -17.98
N ASP A 375 13.42 -9.38 -19.06
CA ASP A 375 12.47 -10.47 -19.29
C ASP A 375 12.66 -11.65 -18.31
N GLU A 376 13.86 -11.86 -17.76
CA GLU A 376 14.17 -12.86 -16.75
C GLU A 376 13.80 -12.42 -15.33
N LEU A 377 13.27 -11.22 -15.14
CA LEU A 377 12.86 -10.71 -13.84
C LEU A 377 11.57 -11.39 -13.37
N ILE A 378 11.62 -11.97 -12.19
CA ILE A 378 10.50 -12.61 -11.51
C ILE A 378 10.24 -11.87 -10.21
N ARG A 379 8.97 -11.57 -9.92
CA ARG A 379 8.55 -11.01 -8.63
C ARG A 379 7.75 -12.04 -7.85
N LEU A 380 8.20 -12.35 -6.64
CA LEU A 380 7.59 -13.29 -5.71
C LEU A 380 6.99 -12.53 -4.52
N SER A 381 5.69 -12.71 -4.28
CA SER A 381 5.03 -12.39 -3.03
C SER A 381 5.07 -13.63 -2.15
N VAL A 382 5.88 -13.58 -1.12
CA VAL A 382 6.08 -14.74 -0.23
C VAL A 382 4.92 -14.84 0.75
N GLY A 383 4.26 -15.98 0.77
CA GLY A 383 3.15 -16.30 1.67
C GLY A 383 3.60 -16.82 3.04
N ILE A 384 2.65 -17.42 3.78
CA ILE A 384 2.89 -17.94 5.13
C ILE A 384 3.01 -19.46 5.19
N GLU A 385 3.11 -20.12 4.04
CA GLU A 385 3.34 -21.57 3.91
C GLU A 385 4.66 -21.97 4.59
N ASP A 386 4.97 -23.24 4.61
CA ASP A 386 6.28 -23.72 5.07
C ASP A 386 7.37 -23.28 4.08
N ALA A 387 8.39 -22.59 4.58
CA ALA A 387 9.45 -22.03 3.73
C ALA A 387 10.25 -23.11 3.01
N ASP A 388 10.41 -24.32 3.61
CA ASP A 388 11.11 -25.42 2.95
C ASP A 388 10.33 -25.97 1.75
N ASP A 389 9.00 -25.97 1.81
CA ASP A 389 8.17 -26.39 0.70
C ASP A 389 8.19 -25.35 -0.43
N LEU A 390 8.18 -24.04 -0.10
CA LEU A 390 8.34 -22.96 -1.08
C LEU A 390 9.71 -23.05 -1.78
N ILE A 391 10.80 -23.28 -1.02
CA ILE A 391 12.14 -23.42 -1.59
C ILE A 391 12.21 -24.66 -2.50
N LYS A 392 11.63 -25.79 -2.10
CA LYS A 392 11.58 -27.01 -2.93
C LYS A 392 10.83 -26.76 -4.23
N ASP A 393 9.71 -26.02 -4.18
CA ASP A 393 8.92 -25.70 -5.38
C ASP A 393 9.71 -24.80 -6.34
N LEU A 394 10.34 -23.74 -5.84
CA LEU A 394 11.24 -22.88 -6.62
C LEU A 394 12.39 -23.70 -7.22
N GLU A 395 13.07 -24.51 -6.41
CA GLU A 395 14.24 -25.27 -6.88
C GLU A 395 13.88 -26.26 -7.99
N GLN A 396 12.79 -27.03 -7.80
CA GLN A 396 12.39 -28.01 -8.81
C GLN A 396 11.94 -27.33 -10.12
N ALA A 397 11.22 -26.18 -10.04
CA ALA A 397 10.78 -25.43 -11.21
C ALA A 397 11.97 -24.82 -11.96
N ILE A 398 12.96 -24.25 -11.25
CA ILE A 398 14.19 -23.72 -11.87
C ILE A 398 14.97 -24.85 -12.55
N LYS A 399 15.20 -25.97 -11.88
CA LYS A 399 15.93 -27.13 -12.45
C LYS A 399 15.23 -27.67 -13.71
N ALA A 400 13.90 -27.77 -13.68
CA ALA A 400 13.10 -28.23 -14.83
C ALA A 400 13.08 -27.24 -16.00
N SER A 401 13.45 -25.98 -15.78
CA SER A 401 13.53 -24.93 -16.78
C SER A 401 14.92 -24.75 -17.42
N ALA A 402 15.90 -25.63 -17.08
CA ALA A 402 17.22 -25.59 -17.66
C ALA A 402 17.15 -25.74 -19.19
N LYS A 403 17.78 -24.81 -19.92
CA LYS A 403 17.91 -24.91 -21.37
C LYS A 403 18.85 -26.05 -21.71
N GLU A 404 18.55 -26.83 -22.76
CA GLU A 404 19.48 -27.83 -23.27
C GLU A 404 20.78 -27.12 -23.68
N ALA A 405 21.92 -27.69 -23.30
CA ALA A 405 23.21 -27.19 -23.75
C ALA A 405 23.27 -27.35 -25.26
N ILE A 406 23.33 -26.23 -25.99
CA ILE A 406 23.47 -26.20 -27.45
C ILE A 406 24.90 -26.61 -27.81
#